data_4b52565ac65b7a91aff8f1bbbae87c7b
#
_entry.id   4b52565ac65b7a91aff8f1bbbae87c7b
#
_cell.length_a   1.000
_cell.length_b   1.000
_cell.length_c   1.000
_cell.angle_alpha   90.00
_cell.angle_beta   90.00
_cell.angle_gamma   90.00
#
_symmetry.space_group_name_H-M   'P 1'
#
loop_
_entity.id
_entity.type
_entity.pdbx_description
1 polymer ?
#
loop_
_entity_poly.entity_id
_entity_poly.type
_entity_poly.pdbx_seq_one_letter_code
_entity_poly.pdbx_strand_id
1 'polypeptide(L)'
;MDKNAIGCLEIASSAVRLLIGYELSGHPVVIFATEKPAKDLLDGDKIDLAELSSLLGSLHTIVDDDRHLRITLTTVNLLLPSAGLKVFTDEKSTAIVNPEFGVDKIDVTNVISLVTQQSLPSGLSLVDAIPDQFILDDGSVYANPPLGKKTRSLEVMAKVHCLPTDVKELYNKAILAAGFRVNKQCVSAYAASRLLQTYDDLPKTYILLDIGAKTSTVSFIGEGSPYNSLYFYCGGQDLTQSIAKDLNLPEEEAESLKTRRGYDPRENSYSPALSSLCSATQADLNKSIEGFFEDYGRRLSNAVETLMSAYRGAEFASLPVVCIGGGSKLRGLAEFLQKALPGREIVPIIPKSIGARDPKYASLLGLLLFASKYNGSLEDNRRGVVPLSRTAGKKEKKRHIGADEDAL
;
A
#
# COMPACT_ATOMS: atom_id res chain seq x y z
N MET A 1 -13.57 -17.89 -17.74
CA MET A 1 -13.91 -16.58 -17.16
C MET A 1 -12.67 -15.73 -17.28
N ASP A 2 -12.70 -14.76 -18.17
CA ASP A 2 -11.63 -13.77 -18.25
C ASP A 2 -11.74 -12.87 -17.03
N LYS A 3 -10.89 -13.13 -16.04
CA LYS A 3 -10.78 -12.27 -14.87
C LYS A 3 -10.00 -11.03 -15.29
N ASN A 4 -10.65 -9.89 -15.19
CA ASN A 4 -10.02 -8.62 -15.50
C ASN A 4 -8.88 -8.34 -14.51
N ALA A 5 -7.65 -8.37 -15.00
CA ALA A 5 -6.49 -8.04 -14.18
C ALA A 5 -6.41 -6.53 -13.95
N ILE A 6 -6.01 -6.16 -12.74
CA ILE A 6 -5.91 -4.78 -12.26
C ILE A 6 -4.44 -4.48 -11.99
N GLY A 7 -3.94 -3.37 -12.54
CA GLY A 7 -2.59 -2.87 -12.26
C GLY A 7 -2.62 -1.86 -11.11
N CYS A 8 -1.80 -2.10 -10.09
CA CYS A 8 -1.63 -1.24 -8.92
C CYS A 8 -0.18 -0.77 -8.84
N LEU A 9 0.03 0.54 -8.75
CA LEU A 9 1.33 1.18 -8.78
C LEU A 9 1.57 2.00 -7.52
N GLU A 10 2.76 1.86 -6.95
CA GLU A 10 3.26 2.66 -5.83
C GLU A 10 4.57 3.32 -6.23
N ILE A 11 4.70 4.60 -5.91
CA ILE A 11 5.95 5.34 -5.94
C ILE A 11 6.37 5.55 -4.49
N ALA A 12 7.34 4.78 -4.02
CA ALA A 12 7.90 4.87 -2.68
C ALA A 12 9.22 5.66 -2.69
N SER A 13 9.75 6.02 -1.53
CA SER A 13 10.98 6.81 -1.42
C SER A 13 12.24 6.14 -1.98
N SER A 14 12.25 4.81 -2.07
CA SER A 14 13.42 4.03 -2.51
C SER A 14 13.15 3.09 -3.67
N ALA A 15 11.92 3.06 -4.19
CA ALA A 15 11.55 2.14 -5.27
C ALA A 15 10.21 2.52 -5.90
N VAL A 16 10.01 2.06 -7.14
CA VAL A 16 8.68 1.95 -7.75
C VAL A 16 8.23 0.49 -7.67
N ARG A 17 7.00 0.24 -7.21
CA ARG A 17 6.43 -1.10 -7.12
C ARG A 17 5.19 -1.21 -7.98
N LEU A 18 5.10 -2.29 -8.72
CA LEU A 18 3.93 -2.65 -9.52
C LEU A 18 3.43 -4.01 -9.09
N LEU A 19 2.11 -4.09 -8.88
CA LEU A 19 1.41 -5.33 -8.61
C LEU A 19 0.24 -5.47 -9.59
N ILE A 20 0.12 -6.63 -10.22
CA ILE A 20 -0.96 -6.96 -11.15
C ILE A 20 -1.67 -8.20 -10.63
N GLY A 21 -2.99 -8.13 -10.55
CA GLY A 21 -3.78 -9.21 -10.02
C GLY A 21 -5.27 -8.99 -10.18
N TYR A 22 -6.04 -9.75 -9.46
CA TYR A 22 -7.51 -9.65 -9.40
C TYR A 22 -8.00 -10.07 -8.01
N GLU A 23 -9.22 -9.75 -7.71
CA GLU A 23 -9.90 -10.20 -6.48
C GLU A 23 -10.62 -11.53 -6.74
N LEU A 24 -10.53 -12.45 -5.79
CA LEU A 24 -11.26 -13.70 -5.78
C LEU A 24 -11.82 -13.96 -4.37
N SER A 25 -13.13 -13.97 -4.24
CA SER A 25 -13.82 -14.26 -2.97
C SER A 25 -13.34 -13.40 -1.80
N GLY A 26 -13.13 -12.10 -2.05
CA GLY A 26 -12.68 -11.15 -1.04
C GLY A 26 -11.16 -11.11 -0.83
N HIS A 27 -10.39 -11.97 -1.52
CA HIS A 27 -8.94 -12.07 -1.35
C HIS A 27 -8.17 -11.62 -2.60
N PRO A 28 -7.00 -10.98 -2.45
CA PRO A 28 -6.17 -10.58 -3.58
C PRO A 28 -5.40 -11.79 -4.14
N VAL A 29 -5.48 -11.96 -5.45
CA VAL A 29 -4.71 -12.97 -6.21
C VAL A 29 -3.71 -12.24 -7.10
N VAL A 30 -2.42 -12.52 -6.90
CA VAL A 30 -1.33 -11.86 -7.61
C VAL A 30 -0.95 -12.66 -8.85
N ILE A 31 -0.94 -12.00 -10.00
CA ILE A 31 -0.44 -12.54 -11.27
C ILE A 31 1.03 -12.18 -11.43
N PHE A 32 1.37 -10.92 -11.13
CA PHE A 32 2.71 -10.39 -11.28
C PHE A 32 2.97 -9.32 -10.22
N ALA A 33 4.16 -9.32 -9.64
CA ALA A 33 4.63 -8.26 -8.76
C ALA A 33 6.11 -8.00 -9.04
N THR A 34 6.50 -6.73 -9.09
CA THR A 34 7.89 -6.31 -9.29
C THR A 34 8.18 -5.05 -8.50
N GLU A 35 9.46 -4.90 -8.18
CA GLU A 35 10.04 -3.69 -7.59
C GLU A 35 11.21 -3.23 -8.44
N LYS A 36 11.23 -1.96 -8.76
CA LYS A 36 12.36 -1.28 -9.39
C LYS A 36 12.98 -0.38 -8.34
N PRO A 37 14.12 -0.76 -7.75
CA PRO A 37 14.80 0.10 -6.79
C PRO A 37 15.27 1.37 -7.46
N ALA A 38 15.20 2.48 -6.73
CA ALA A 38 15.73 3.76 -7.13
C ALA A 38 16.25 4.49 -5.90
N LYS A 39 17.45 4.99 -5.95
CA LYS A 39 18.00 5.81 -4.89
C LYS A 39 17.39 7.21 -4.99
N ASP A 40 16.94 7.73 -3.85
CA ASP A 40 16.53 9.13 -3.68
C ASP A 40 15.43 9.62 -4.63
N LEU A 41 14.55 8.71 -5.09
CA LEU A 41 13.36 9.04 -5.89
C LEU A 41 12.50 10.15 -5.26
N LEU A 42 12.39 10.12 -3.94
CA LEU A 42 11.72 11.11 -3.12
C LEU A 42 12.71 11.63 -2.09
N ASP A 43 13.10 12.88 -2.22
CA ASP A 43 13.87 13.62 -1.22
C ASP A 43 13.00 14.75 -0.66
N GLY A 44 12.35 14.49 0.47
CA GLY A 44 11.32 15.37 1.00
C GLY A 44 10.17 15.55 0.02
N ASP A 45 9.93 16.80 -0.42
CA ASP A 45 8.86 17.15 -1.37
C ASP A 45 9.32 17.13 -2.84
N LYS A 46 10.55 16.66 -3.12
CA LYS A 46 11.12 16.64 -4.46
C LYS A 46 11.12 15.23 -5.03
N ILE A 47 10.70 15.12 -6.29
CA ILE A 47 10.80 13.89 -7.08
C ILE A 47 11.75 14.16 -8.25
N ASP A 48 12.70 13.26 -8.51
CA ASP A 48 13.41 13.25 -9.79
C ASP A 48 12.46 12.70 -10.88
N LEU A 49 11.83 13.63 -11.59
CA LEU A 49 10.87 13.30 -12.64
C LEU A 49 11.50 12.57 -13.83
N ALA A 50 12.79 12.81 -14.13
CA ALA A 50 13.45 12.17 -15.25
C ALA A 50 13.76 10.70 -14.95
N GLU A 51 14.35 10.42 -13.80
CA GLU A 51 14.60 9.05 -13.33
C GLU A 51 13.29 8.28 -13.18
N LEU A 52 12.30 8.89 -12.54
CA LEU A 52 10.99 8.27 -12.33
C LEU A 52 10.27 7.96 -13.64
N SER A 53 10.30 8.87 -14.63
CA SER A 53 9.70 8.62 -15.94
C SER A 53 10.39 7.46 -16.66
N SER A 54 11.71 7.34 -16.55
CA SER A 54 12.47 6.23 -17.11
C SER A 54 12.09 4.90 -16.46
N LEU A 55 12.05 4.86 -15.13
CA LEU A 55 11.66 3.66 -14.36
C LEU A 55 10.23 3.22 -14.69
N LEU A 56 9.29 4.15 -14.65
CA LEU A 56 7.88 3.90 -14.96
C LEU A 56 7.69 3.50 -16.43
N GLY A 57 8.42 4.12 -17.36
CA GLY A 57 8.40 3.79 -18.78
C GLY A 57 8.72 2.31 -19.02
N SER A 58 9.64 1.73 -18.25
CA SER A 58 9.98 0.31 -18.32
C SER A 58 8.84 -0.63 -17.89
N LEU A 59 7.80 -0.12 -17.23
CA LEU A 59 6.65 -0.89 -16.75
C LEU A 59 5.48 -0.91 -17.75
N HIS A 60 5.52 -0.14 -18.83
CA HIS A 60 4.47 -0.18 -19.88
C HIS A 60 4.34 -1.53 -20.56
N THR A 61 5.46 -2.23 -20.75
CA THR A 61 5.47 -3.56 -21.33
C THR A 61 6.34 -4.47 -20.49
N ILE A 62 5.73 -5.48 -19.90
CA ILE A 62 6.40 -6.48 -19.10
C ILE A 62 6.36 -7.79 -19.89
N VAL A 63 7.51 -8.41 -20.03
CA VAL A 63 7.67 -9.74 -20.62
C VAL A 63 8.24 -10.66 -19.54
N ASP A 64 7.51 -11.71 -19.24
CA ASP A 64 7.94 -12.79 -18.33
C ASP A 64 8.00 -14.06 -19.17
N ASP A 65 9.19 -14.37 -19.65
CA ASP A 65 9.41 -15.52 -20.55
C ASP A 65 9.21 -16.84 -19.83
N ASP A 66 9.51 -16.94 -18.55
CA ASP A 66 9.34 -18.16 -17.75
C ASP A 66 7.86 -18.52 -17.59
N ARG A 67 7.01 -17.52 -17.48
CA ARG A 67 5.56 -17.69 -17.36
C ARG A 67 4.81 -17.56 -18.69
N HIS A 68 5.53 -17.30 -19.79
CA HIS A 68 4.96 -17.00 -21.10
C HIS A 68 3.91 -15.88 -21.04
N LEU A 69 4.19 -14.84 -20.27
CA LEU A 69 3.27 -13.75 -19.98
C LEU A 69 3.78 -12.46 -20.63
N ARG A 70 2.93 -11.79 -21.37
CA ARG A 70 3.16 -10.43 -21.85
C ARG A 70 2.04 -9.52 -21.36
N ILE A 71 2.42 -8.44 -20.68
CA ILE A 71 1.50 -7.50 -20.09
C ILE A 71 1.77 -6.12 -20.68
N THR A 72 0.74 -5.44 -21.15
CA THR A 72 0.82 -4.05 -21.61
C THR A 72 -0.05 -3.19 -20.70
N LEU A 73 0.57 -2.20 -20.07
CA LEU A 73 -0.06 -1.28 -19.13
C LEU A 73 -0.16 0.11 -19.74
N THR A 74 -1.36 0.66 -19.79
CA THR A 74 -1.61 2.06 -20.15
C THR A 74 -2.35 2.82 -19.05
N THR A 75 -3.00 2.08 -18.17
CA THR A 75 -3.79 2.61 -17.06
C THR A 75 -3.45 1.86 -15.78
N VAL A 76 -3.31 2.58 -14.68
CA VAL A 76 -2.97 2.04 -13.36
C VAL A 76 -3.87 2.61 -12.28
N ASN A 77 -3.99 1.88 -11.18
CA ASN A 77 -4.50 2.42 -9.93
C ASN A 77 -3.30 2.87 -9.09
N LEU A 78 -3.35 4.08 -8.58
CA LEU A 78 -2.21 4.73 -7.94
C LEU A 78 -2.36 4.73 -6.42
N LEU A 79 -1.37 4.18 -5.74
CA LEU A 79 -1.24 4.30 -4.30
C LEU A 79 -0.57 5.63 -3.96
N LEU A 80 -1.24 6.44 -3.15
CA LEU A 80 -0.72 7.69 -2.61
C LEU A 80 -0.25 7.49 -1.16
N PRO A 81 0.75 8.23 -0.68
CA PRO A 81 1.18 8.16 0.72
C PRO A 81 0.05 8.62 1.64
N SER A 82 0.08 8.19 2.89
CA SER A 82 -0.83 8.71 3.93
C SER A 82 -0.21 9.84 4.76
N ALA A 83 0.98 10.31 4.38
CA ALA A 83 1.61 11.45 4.99
C ALA A 83 0.75 12.71 4.77
N GLY A 84 0.34 13.35 5.88
CA GLY A 84 -0.53 14.53 5.82
C GLY A 84 -2.00 14.25 5.50
N LEU A 85 -2.44 12.99 5.52
CA LEU A 85 -3.85 12.62 5.33
C LEU A 85 -4.76 13.35 6.31
N LYS A 86 -5.81 13.95 5.76
CA LYS A 86 -6.96 14.50 6.50
C LYS A 86 -8.21 13.78 6.03
N VAL A 87 -9.03 13.38 6.98
CA VAL A 87 -10.30 12.71 6.72
C VAL A 87 -11.43 13.55 7.26
N PHE A 88 -12.41 13.81 6.42
CA PHE A 88 -13.64 14.51 6.78
C PHE A 88 -14.82 13.56 6.60
N THR A 89 -15.83 13.67 7.43
CA THR A 89 -17.13 13.03 7.18
C THR A 89 -18.03 14.06 6.50
N ASP A 90 -18.64 13.68 5.40
CA ASP A 90 -19.63 14.50 4.68
C ASP A 90 -20.89 13.69 4.43
N GLU A 91 -22.01 14.41 4.42
CA GLU A 91 -23.35 13.84 4.24
C GLU A 91 -24.04 14.62 3.14
N LYS A 92 -24.52 13.90 2.13
CA LYS A 92 -25.24 14.46 0.98
C LYS A 92 -26.45 13.62 0.66
N SER A 93 -27.50 14.27 0.20
CA SER A 93 -28.69 13.59 -0.28
C SER A 93 -29.10 14.06 -1.68
N THR A 94 -29.77 13.18 -2.41
CA THR A 94 -30.36 13.47 -3.72
C THR A 94 -31.73 12.84 -3.82
N ALA A 95 -32.60 13.45 -4.62
CA ALA A 95 -33.85 12.81 -5.01
C ALA A 95 -33.57 11.65 -5.98
N ILE A 96 -34.35 10.59 -5.89
CA ILE A 96 -34.26 9.45 -6.82
C ILE A 96 -34.83 9.86 -8.17
N VAL A 97 -34.13 9.52 -9.24
CA VAL A 97 -34.50 9.85 -10.60
C VAL A 97 -35.84 9.19 -11.00
N ASN A 98 -36.00 7.93 -10.57
CA ASN A 98 -37.24 7.20 -10.86
C ASN A 98 -37.71 6.38 -9.62
N PRO A 99 -38.49 6.99 -8.71
CA PRO A 99 -38.91 6.35 -7.46
C PRO A 99 -39.73 5.06 -7.63
N GLU A 100 -40.42 4.88 -8.75
CA GLU A 100 -41.19 3.68 -9.05
C GLU A 100 -40.32 2.44 -9.25
N PHE A 101 -39.14 2.62 -9.83
CA PHE A 101 -38.15 1.55 -10.04
C PHE A 101 -37.16 1.38 -8.87
N GLY A 102 -37.14 2.38 -7.96
CA GLY A 102 -36.22 2.40 -6.81
C GLY A 102 -34.80 2.87 -7.18
N VAL A 103 -33.91 2.82 -6.21
CA VAL A 103 -32.52 3.28 -6.34
C VAL A 103 -31.80 2.57 -7.49
N ASP A 104 -31.22 3.31 -8.40
CA ASP A 104 -30.37 2.78 -9.46
C ASP A 104 -28.92 3.25 -9.36
N LYS A 105 -28.08 2.85 -10.31
CA LYS A 105 -26.65 3.25 -10.34
C LYS A 105 -26.46 4.74 -10.58
N ILE A 106 -27.39 5.39 -11.27
CA ILE A 106 -27.34 6.82 -11.56
C ILE A 106 -27.53 7.59 -10.26
N ASP A 107 -28.52 7.20 -9.44
CA ASP A 107 -28.78 7.81 -8.14
C ASP A 107 -27.57 7.72 -7.21
N VAL A 108 -26.94 6.54 -7.15
CA VAL A 108 -25.71 6.31 -6.36
C VAL A 108 -24.57 7.19 -6.88
N THR A 109 -24.41 7.29 -8.21
CA THR A 109 -23.39 8.15 -8.83
C THR A 109 -23.66 9.61 -8.51
N ASN A 110 -24.90 10.06 -8.59
CA ASN A 110 -25.30 11.44 -8.33
C ASN A 110 -24.99 11.82 -6.89
N VAL A 111 -25.40 11.02 -5.90
CA VAL A 111 -25.18 11.35 -4.50
C VAL A 111 -23.67 11.34 -4.13
N ILE A 112 -22.88 10.42 -4.67
CA ILE A 112 -21.42 10.40 -4.46
C ILE A 112 -20.77 11.60 -5.15
N SER A 113 -21.24 12.01 -6.33
CA SER A 113 -20.74 13.20 -7.03
C SER A 113 -20.93 14.47 -6.22
N LEU A 114 -22.03 14.60 -5.48
CA LEU A 114 -22.25 15.74 -4.58
C LEU A 114 -21.22 15.80 -3.46
N VAL A 115 -20.82 14.64 -2.91
CA VAL A 115 -19.73 14.58 -1.91
C VAL A 115 -18.40 15.00 -2.52
N THR A 116 -18.09 14.56 -3.75
CA THR A 116 -16.80 14.87 -4.40
C THR A 116 -16.67 16.32 -4.87
N GLN A 117 -17.80 17.02 -5.04
CA GLN A 117 -17.84 18.43 -5.48
C GLN A 117 -17.83 19.44 -4.33
N GLN A 118 -17.73 18.98 -3.08
CA GLN A 118 -17.71 19.88 -1.94
C GLN A 118 -16.47 20.78 -1.92
N SER A 119 -16.60 21.95 -1.30
CA SER A 119 -15.46 22.84 -1.05
C SER A 119 -14.58 22.28 0.04
N LEU A 120 -13.30 22.10 -0.26
CA LEU A 120 -12.30 21.62 0.66
C LEU A 120 -11.55 22.79 1.33
N PRO A 121 -10.97 22.60 2.52
CA PRO A 121 -10.07 23.56 3.11
C PRO A 121 -8.89 23.90 2.16
N SER A 122 -8.42 25.14 2.22
CA SER A 122 -7.28 25.59 1.40
C SER A 122 -6.06 24.70 1.61
N GLY A 123 -5.37 24.38 0.51
CA GLY A 123 -4.17 23.56 0.51
C GLY A 123 -4.43 22.03 0.54
N LEU A 124 -5.71 21.61 0.54
CA LEU A 124 -6.07 20.19 0.48
C LEU A 124 -6.72 19.85 -0.86
N SER A 125 -6.44 18.67 -1.36
CA SER A 125 -7.04 18.07 -2.55
C SER A 125 -7.70 16.74 -2.24
N LEU A 126 -8.90 16.53 -2.79
CA LEU A 126 -9.63 15.27 -2.69
C LEU A 126 -8.81 14.13 -3.33
N VAL A 127 -8.65 13.04 -2.60
CA VAL A 127 -8.14 11.77 -3.16
C VAL A 127 -9.30 10.88 -3.58
N ASP A 128 -10.18 10.57 -2.63
CA ASP A 128 -11.39 9.78 -2.88
C ASP A 128 -12.45 10.09 -1.80
N ALA A 129 -13.71 9.78 -2.14
CA ALA A 129 -14.84 9.81 -1.22
C ALA A 129 -15.37 8.37 -1.05
N ILE A 130 -15.24 7.85 0.15
CA ILE A 130 -15.58 6.46 0.47
C ILE A 130 -16.94 6.42 1.16
N PRO A 131 -18.00 5.91 0.51
CA PRO A 131 -19.29 5.72 1.15
C PRO A 131 -19.17 4.80 2.36
N ASP A 132 -19.67 5.25 3.48
CA ASP A 132 -19.74 4.49 4.73
C ASP A 132 -21.14 3.91 4.92
N GLN A 133 -22.18 4.74 4.72
CA GLN A 133 -23.57 4.37 4.84
C GLN A 133 -24.42 5.03 3.77
N PHE A 134 -25.46 4.31 3.34
CA PHE A 134 -26.55 4.80 2.49
C PHE A 134 -27.83 4.79 3.31
N ILE A 135 -28.58 5.89 3.31
CA ILE A 135 -29.77 6.07 4.13
C ILE A 135 -30.95 6.40 3.21
N LEU A 136 -32.06 5.72 3.40
CA LEU A 136 -33.30 5.96 2.65
C LEU A 136 -34.22 6.94 3.40
N ASP A 137 -35.27 7.44 2.74
CA ASP A 137 -36.22 8.38 3.33
C ASP A 137 -37.04 7.80 4.52
N ASP A 138 -37.09 6.47 4.64
CA ASP A 138 -37.70 5.77 5.78
C ASP A 138 -36.73 5.57 6.96
N GLY A 139 -35.50 6.07 6.87
CA GLY A 139 -34.44 5.90 7.87
C GLY A 139 -33.71 4.56 7.79
N SER A 140 -33.99 3.71 6.81
CA SER A 140 -33.26 2.43 6.62
C SER A 140 -31.83 2.69 6.21
N VAL A 141 -30.84 2.04 6.88
CA VAL A 141 -29.40 2.22 6.68
C VAL A 141 -28.80 0.99 6.02
N TYR A 142 -27.95 1.21 5.03
CA TYR A 142 -27.26 0.18 4.25
C TYR A 142 -25.77 0.47 4.13
N ALA A 143 -24.91 -0.52 4.34
CA ALA A 143 -23.46 -0.41 4.12
C ALA A 143 -23.06 -0.49 2.63
N ASN A 144 -23.96 -0.98 1.78
CA ASN A 144 -23.76 -1.05 0.33
C ASN A 144 -24.90 -0.33 -0.39
N PRO A 145 -24.71 0.12 -1.65
CA PRO A 145 -25.76 0.78 -2.42
C PRO A 145 -27.06 -0.04 -2.41
N PRO A 146 -28.19 0.53 -1.97
CA PRO A 146 -29.47 -0.20 -1.82
C PRO A 146 -30.23 -0.28 -3.15
N LEU A 147 -29.58 -0.83 -4.19
CA LEU A 147 -30.16 -0.92 -5.53
C LEU A 147 -31.52 -1.63 -5.56
N GLY A 148 -32.48 -1.07 -6.30
CA GLY A 148 -33.83 -1.58 -6.43
C GLY A 148 -34.76 -1.32 -5.23
N LYS A 149 -34.26 -0.69 -4.15
CA LYS A 149 -35.09 -0.27 -3.04
C LYS A 149 -35.90 0.97 -3.39
N LYS A 150 -37.20 0.92 -3.19
CA LYS A 150 -38.11 2.05 -3.43
C LYS A 150 -37.95 3.09 -2.33
N THR A 151 -37.66 4.31 -2.72
CA THR A 151 -37.51 5.46 -1.84
C THR A 151 -37.66 6.74 -2.66
N ARG A 152 -37.86 7.88 -2.03
CA ARG A 152 -37.93 9.19 -2.70
C ARG A 152 -36.57 9.88 -2.73
N SER A 153 -35.71 9.58 -1.74
CA SER A 153 -34.39 10.16 -1.63
C SER A 153 -33.36 9.12 -1.21
N LEU A 154 -32.13 9.33 -1.62
CA LEU A 154 -30.96 8.58 -1.20
C LEU A 154 -29.97 9.56 -0.57
N GLU A 155 -29.59 9.27 0.66
CA GLU A 155 -28.54 9.97 1.38
C GLU A 155 -27.32 9.07 1.48
N VAL A 156 -26.13 9.67 1.44
CA VAL A 156 -24.86 9.00 1.67
C VAL A 156 -24.08 9.73 2.75
N MET A 157 -23.64 8.99 3.75
CA MET A 157 -22.57 9.40 4.65
C MET A 157 -21.26 8.84 4.10
N ALA A 158 -20.26 9.70 3.86
CA ALA A 158 -19.01 9.29 3.25
C ALA A 158 -17.80 9.87 4.00
N LYS A 159 -16.70 9.11 4.01
CA LYS A 159 -15.39 9.58 4.44
C LYS A 159 -14.63 10.15 3.25
N VAL A 160 -14.25 11.39 3.35
CA VAL A 160 -13.58 12.17 2.31
C VAL A 160 -12.10 12.21 2.65
N HIS A 161 -11.29 11.51 1.87
CA HIS A 161 -9.84 11.44 2.04
C HIS A 161 -9.18 12.57 1.25
N CYS A 162 -8.42 13.41 1.95
CA CYS A 162 -7.71 14.54 1.37
C CYS A 162 -6.22 14.49 1.71
N LEU A 163 -5.40 14.90 0.75
CA LEU A 163 -3.97 15.10 0.94
C LEU A 163 -3.60 16.57 0.67
N PRO A 164 -2.43 17.03 1.15
CA PRO A 164 -1.87 18.30 0.70
C PRO A 164 -1.82 18.34 -0.84
N THR A 165 -2.23 19.49 -1.39
CA THR A 165 -2.38 19.65 -2.85
C THR A 165 -1.07 19.43 -3.59
N ASP A 166 0.03 19.94 -3.08
CA ASP A 166 1.38 19.78 -3.61
C ASP A 166 1.80 18.29 -3.68
N VAL A 167 1.54 17.53 -2.62
CA VAL A 167 1.81 16.08 -2.59
C VAL A 167 1.03 15.38 -3.70
N LYS A 168 -0.30 15.57 -3.75
CA LYS A 168 -1.12 14.90 -4.76
C LYS A 168 -0.73 15.28 -6.19
N GLU A 169 -0.49 16.57 -6.44
CA GLU A 169 -0.07 17.05 -7.76
C GLU A 169 1.28 16.49 -8.19
N LEU A 170 2.24 16.35 -7.26
CA LEU A 170 3.54 15.78 -7.54
C LEU A 170 3.43 14.35 -8.08
N TYR A 171 2.64 13.49 -7.42
CA TYR A 171 2.41 12.12 -7.88
C TYR A 171 1.66 12.08 -9.22
N ASN A 172 0.66 12.94 -9.42
CA ASN A 172 -0.07 13.02 -10.68
C ASN A 172 0.83 13.45 -11.84
N LYS A 173 1.68 14.47 -11.63
CA LYS A 173 2.66 14.92 -12.64
C LYS A 173 3.63 13.81 -13.02
N ALA A 174 4.12 13.05 -12.02
CA ALA A 174 5.04 11.94 -12.25
C ALA A 174 4.42 10.83 -13.11
N ILE A 175 3.20 10.42 -12.81
CA ILE A 175 2.48 9.39 -13.56
C ILE A 175 2.16 9.83 -14.98
N LEU A 176 1.71 11.08 -15.15
CA LEU A 176 1.41 11.64 -16.47
C LEU A 176 2.66 11.78 -17.34
N ALA A 177 3.79 12.25 -16.76
CA ALA A 177 5.06 12.35 -17.46
C ALA A 177 5.56 10.98 -17.95
N ALA A 178 5.26 9.91 -17.23
CA ALA A 178 5.57 8.54 -17.62
C ALA A 178 4.56 7.93 -18.64
N GLY A 179 3.54 8.68 -19.07
CA GLY A 179 2.57 8.24 -20.08
C GLY A 179 1.47 7.31 -19.55
N PHE A 180 1.32 7.14 -18.23
CA PHE A 180 0.22 6.39 -17.65
C PHE A 180 -1.02 7.25 -17.43
N ARG A 181 -2.19 6.62 -17.53
CA ARG A 181 -3.45 7.15 -17.03
C ARG A 181 -3.78 6.55 -15.66
N VAL A 182 -4.31 7.38 -14.78
CA VAL A 182 -4.78 6.92 -13.45
C VAL A 182 -6.26 6.60 -13.54
N ASN A 183 -6.64 5.38 -13.15
CA ASN A 183 -8.03 4.97 -13.02
C ASN A 183 -8.60 5.35 -11.66
N LYS A 184 -7.95 4.88 -10.57
CA LYS A 184 -8.31 5.18 -9.18
C LYS A 184 -7.08 5.59 -8.39
N GLN A 185 -7.29 6.41 -7.39
CA GLN A 185 -6.29 6.78 -6.38
C GLN A 185 -6.77 6.34 -5.01
N CYS A 186 -5.85 5.92 -4.17
CA CYS A 186 -6.15 5.53 -2.81
C CYS A 186 -4.97 5.85 -1.89
N VAL A 187 -5.23 6.30 -0.68
CA VAL A 187 -4.18 6.50 0.33
C VAL A 187 -3.72 5.17 0.93
N SER A 188 -2.44 5.04 1.23
CA SER A 188 -1.83 3.79 1.67
C SER A 188 -2.47 3.23 2.95
N ALA A 189 -2.85 4.06 3.91
CA ALA A 189 -3.50 3.62 5.15
C ALA A 189 -4.88 3.00 4.89
N TYR A 190 -5.69 3.58 3.98
CA TYR A 190 -6.98 2.99 3.62
C TYR A 190 -6.80 1.72 2.79
N ALA A 191 -5.89 1.73 1.84
CA ALA A 191 -5.55 0.54 1.07
C ALA A 191 -5.10 -0.60 1.99
N ALA A 192 -4.15 -0.36 2.90
CA ALA A 192 -3.71 -1.36 3.86
C ALA A 192 -4.86 -1.89 4.72
N SER A 193 -5.73 -1.00 5.22
CA SER A 193 -6.88 -1.42 6.03
C SER A 193 -7.82 -2.37 5.26
N ARG A 194 -7.98 -2.18 3.94
CA ARG A 194 -8.77 -3.10 3.09
C ARG A 194 -8.17 -4.51 3.03
N LEU A 195 -6.84 -4.63 2.97
CA LEU A 195 -6.19 -5.94 3.08
C LEU A 195 -6.40 -6.53 4.47
N LEU A 196 -6.15 -5.72 5.51
CA LEU A 196 -6.19 -6.17 6.91
C LEU A 196 -7.60 -6.63 7.35
N GLN A 197 -8.66 -6.11 6.74
CA GLN A 197 -10.04 -6.60 6.94
C GLN A 197 -10.25 -8.04 6.44
N THR A 198 -9.35 -8.60 5.65
CA THR A 198 -9.39 -10.01 5.23
C THR A 198 -8.74 -10.96 6.24
N TYR A 199 -8.26 -10.45 7.38
CA TYR A 199 -7.62 -11.22 8.46
C TYR A 199 -8.58 -11.30 9.64
N ASP A 200 -9.10 -12.50 9.92
CA ASP A 200 -10.09 -12.75 10.95
C ASP A 200 -9.57 -12.44 12.37
N ASP A 201 -8.25 -12.56 12.57
CA ASP A 201 -7.61 -12.40 13.88
C ASP A 201 -7.29 -10.92 14.23
N LEU A 202 -7.57 -9.98 13.33
CA LEU A 202 -7.30 -8.58 13.58
C LEU A 202 -8.55 -7.82 14.04
N PRO A 203 -8.44 -6.95 15.05
CA PRO A 203 -9.55 -6.08 15.43
C PRO A 203 -9.82 -5.05 14.32
N LYS A 204 -11.04 -4.50 14.29
CA LYS A 204 -11.42 -3.45 13.33
C LYS A 204 -10.84 -2.08 13.66
N THR A 205 -10.41 -1.89 14.92
CA THR A 205 -9.86 -0.62 15.42
C THR A 205 -8.44 -0.87 15.94
N TYR A 206 -7.46 -0.17 15.39
CA TYR A 206 -6.04 -0.33 15.69
C TYR A 206 -5.22 0.87 15.24
N ILE A 207 -3.97 0.93 15.65
CA ILE A 207 -2.97 1.86 15.13
C ILE A 207 -2.19 1.13 14.02
N LEU A 208 -2.17 1.67 12.82
CA LEU A 208 -1.38 1.16 11.71
C LEU A 208 -0.04 1.89 11.69
N LEU A 209 1.06 1.14 11.79
CA LEU A 209 2.43 1.62 11.63
C LEU A 209 3.00 1.08 10.31
N ASP A 210 3.23 1.98 9.36
CA ASP A 210 3.89 1.66 8.08
C ASP A 210 5.34 2.15 8.14
N ILE A 211 6.29 1.22 8.18
CA ILE A 211 7.73 1.51 8.26
C ILE A 211 8.33 1.40 6.87
N GLY A 212 8.49 2.55 6.23
CA GLY A 212 9.12 2.69 4.92
C GLY A 212 10.64 2.75 4.97
N ALA A 213 11.26 3.16 3.85
CA ALA A 213 12.71 3.34 3.77
C ALA A 213 13.17 4.64 4.46
N LYS A 214 12.56 5.78 4.16
CA LYS A 214 12.91 7.12 4.69
C LYS A 214 11.89 7.68 5.68
N THR A 215 10.68 7.12 5.71
CA THR A 215 9.58 7.64 6.53
C THR A 215 8.86 6.51 7.24
N SER A 216 8.35 6.81 8.42
CA SER A 216 7.36 5.98 9.12
C SER A 216 6.07 6.76 9.27
N THR A 217 4.95 6.11 8.96
CA THR A 217 3.60 6.70 9.05
C THR A 217 2.79 5.97 10.11
N VAL A 218 2.15 6.72 10.98
CA VAL A 218 1.25 6.21 12.02
C VAL A 218 -0.16 6.68 11.68
N SER A 219 -1.10 5.75 11.56
CA SER A 219 -2.50 6.06 11.23
C SER A 219 -3.44 5.45 12.25
N PHE A 220 -4.44 6.19 12.69
CA PHE A 220 -5.53 5.63 13.48
C PHE A 220 -6.58 5.05 12.53
N ILE A 221 -6.83 3.75 12.66
CA ILE A 221 -7.84 3.02 11.91
C ILE A 221 -8.98 2.69 12.87
N GLY A 222 -10.18 3.15 12.56
CA GLY A 222 -11.41 2.82 13.28
C GLY A 222 -12.44 2.22 12.32
N GLU A 223 -13.04 1.09 12.70
CA GLU A 223 -13.99 0.34 11.88
C GLU A 223 -13.49 0.08 10.45
N GLY A 224 -12.16 -0.15 10.33
CA GLY A 224 -11.51 -0.46 9.05
C GLY A 224 -11.31 0.72 8.12
N SER A 225 -11.41 1.96 8.60
CA SER A 225 -11.13 3.18 7.85
C SER A 225 -10.16 4.09 8.61
N PRO A 226 -9.23 4.78 7.93
CA PRO A 226 -8.39 5.77 8.59
C PRO A 226 -9.21 7.00 8.99
N TYR A 227 -8.84 7.58 10.13
CA TYR A 227 -9.38 8.85 10.61
C TYR A 227 -8.38 9.98 10.47
N ASN A 228 -7.12 9.71 10.73
CA ASN A 228 -6.01 10.63 10.53
C ASN A 228 -4.69 9.87 10.47
N SER A 229 -3.63 10.54 9.99
CA SER A 229 -2.29 9.99 9.92
C SER A 229 -1.26 11.06 10.25
N LEU A 230 -0.22 10.65 10.95
CA LEU A 230 0.99 11.42 11.19
C LEU A 230 2.19 10.66 10.60
N TYR A 231 3.24 11.37 10.27
CA TYR A 231 4.47 10.77 9.78
C TYR A 231 5.69 11.45 10.40
N PHE A 232 6.80 10.75 10.37
CA PHE A 232 8.11 11.31 10.72
C PHE A 232 9.19 10.75 9.79
N TYR A 233 10.20 11.56 9.55
CA TYR A 233 11.34 11.19 8.72
C TYR A 233 12.28 10.31 9.55
N CYS A 234 12.08 9.02 9.52
CA CYS A 234 12.93 7.96 10.02
C CYS A 234 12.39 6.62 9.51
N GLY A 235 13.25 5.79 8.97
CA GLY A 235 12.86 4.50 8.42
C GLY A 235 13.99 3.50 8.31
N GLY A 236 13.81 2.48 7.49
CA GLY A 236 14.77 1.39 7.33
C GLY A 236 16.11 1.83 6.77
N GLN A 237 16.18 2.90 5.95
CA GLN A 237 17.42 3.43 5.40
C GLN A 237 18.25 4.14 6.46
N ASP A 238 17.60 4.88 7.38
CA ASP A 238 18.30 5.54 8.49
C ASP A 238 18.96 4.50 9.41
N LEU A 239 18.28 3.36 9.66
CA LEU A 239 18.87 2.24 10.39
C LEU A 239 20.09 1.66 9.64
N THR A 240 20.00 1.50 8.31
CA THR A 240 21.13 1.04 7.50
C THR A 240 22.32 1.98 7.62
N GLN A 241 22.09 3.29 7.54
CA GLN A 241 23.12 4.31 7.68
C GLN A 241 23.74 4.33 9.09
N SER A 242 22.92 4.12 10.13
CA SER A 242 23.42 3.99 11.50
C SER A 242 24.38 2.79 11.62
N ILE A 243 23.96 1.62 11.13
CA ILE A 243 24.77 0.40 11.13
C ILE A 243 26.08 0.61 10.33
N ALA A 244 25.99 1.20 9.14
CA ALA A 244 27.12 1.48 8.27
C ALA A 244 28.16 2.36 8.97
N LYS A 245 27.70 3.41 9.65
CA LYS A 245 28.53 4.33 10.42
C LYS A 245 29.16 3.65 11.63
N ASP A 246 28.36 2.97 12.43
CA ASP A 246 28.80 2.40 13.72
C ASP A 246 29.79 1.24 13.53
N LEU A 247 29.58 0.42 12.48
CA LEU A 247 30.44 -0.72 12.15
C LEU A 247 31.51 -0.39 11.09
N ASN A 248 31.54 0.86 10.61
CA ASN A 248 32.44 1.32 9.55
C ASN A 248 32.39 0.43 8.30
N LEU A 249 31.17 0.22 7.78
CA LEU A 249 30.87 -0.63 6.63
C LEU A 249 30.26 0.18 5.47
N PRO A 250 30.40 -0.30 4.23
CA PRO A 250 29.58 0.20 3.13
C PRO A 250 28.08 0.00 3.40
N GLU A 251 27.23 0.91 2.93
CA GLU A 251 25.76 0.83 3.12
C GLU A 251 25.18 -0.49 2.62
N GLU A 252 25.68 -1.03 1.50
CA GLU A 252 25.20 -2.31 0.94
C GLU A 252 25.44 -3.48 1.89
N GLU A 253 26.61 -3.52 2.56
CA GLU A 253 26.92 -4.54 3.54
C GLU A 253 26.10 -4.35 4.83
N ALA A 254 25.94 -3.11 5.29
CA ALA A 254 25.10 -2.79 6.43
C ALA A 254 23.63 -3.19 6.17
N GLU A 255 23.09 -2.94 4.98
CA GLU A 255 21.74 -3.39 4.56
C GLU A 255 21.65 -4.92 4.56
N SER A 256 22.68 -5.60 4.07
CA SER A 256 22.77 -7.06 4.09
C SER A 256 22.77 -7.61 5.52
N LEU A 257 23.53 -7.02 6.43
CA LEU A 257 23.55 -7.42 7.85
C LEU A 257 22.21 -7.15 8.52
N LYS A 258 21.63 -5.97 8.33
CA LYS A 258 20.31 -5.62 8.84
C LYS A 258 19.23 -6.63 8.44
N THR A 259 19.21 -7.00 7.16
CA THR A 259 18.14 -7.86 6.60
C THR A 259 18.34 -9.33 6.92
N ARG A 260 19.59 -9.82 6.94
CA ARG A 260 19.89 -11.24 7.17
C ARG A 260 20.03 -11.61 8.64
N ARG A 261 20.60 -10.73 9.45
CA ARG A 261 20.86 -10.96 10.87
C ARG A 261 19.83 -10.28 11.74
N GLY A 262 19.62 -8.97 11.56
CA GLY A 262 18.77 -8.17 12.43
C GLY A 262 19.25 -8.20 13.88
N TYR A 263 18.33 -8.02 14.82
CA TYR A 263 18.61 -8.07 16.24
C TYR A 263 18.47 -9.49 16.79
N ASP A 264 19.48 -9.97 17.51
CA ASP A 264 19.43 -11.24 18.24
C ASP A 264 20.05 -11.12 19.65
N PRO A 265 19.23 -10.94 20.68
CA PRO A 265 19.73 -10.75 22.05
C PRO A 265 20.39 -11.99 22.66
N ARG A 266 20.24 -13.16 22.03
CA ARG A 266 20.84 -14.41 22.52
C ARG A 266 22.29 -14.58 22.10
N GLU A 267 22.74 -13.83 21.09
CA GLU A 267 24.11 -13.87 20.63
C GLU A 267 25.00 -12.97 21.50
N ASN A 268 26.13 -13.47 21.92
CA ASN A 268 27.09 -12.80 22.77
C ASN A 268 28.34 -12.35 21.99
N SER A 269 29.26 -11.65 22.68
CA SER A 269 30.50 -11.09 22.10
C SER A 269 31.52 -12.13 21.60
N TYR A 270 31.29 -13.42 21.80
CA TYR A 270 32.15 -14.50 21.29
C TYR A 270 31.71 -15.00 19.91
N SER A 271 30.68 -14.41 19.32
CA SER A 271 30.25 -14.73 17.96
C SER A 271 31.33 -14.38 16.94
N PRO A 272 31.44 -15.14 15.83
CA PRO A 272 32.38 -14.82 14.77
C PRO A 272 32.05 -13.46 14.12
N ALA A 273 33.02 -12.87 13.44
CA ALA A 273 32.83 -11.66 12.67
C ALA A 273 31.69 -11.84 11.66
N LEU A 274 30.82 -10.84 11.55
CA LEU A 274 29.63 -10.87 10.69
C LEU A 274 29.96 -10.73 9.20
N SER A 275 31.11 -10.12 8.89
CA SER A 275 31.54 -9.85 7.54
C SER A 275 33.06 -9.99 7.43
N SER A 276 33.55 -10.31 6.23
CA SER A 276 34.98 -10.26 5.92
C SER A 276 35.55 -8.84 5.87
N LEU A 277 34.67 -7.83 5.82
CA LEU A 277 35.02 -6.42 5.73
C LEU A 277 35.24 -5.75 7.09
N CYS A 278 34.81 -6.40 8.18
CA CYS A 278 34.96 -5.86 9.53
C CYS A 278 35.11 -6.98 10.58
N SER A 279 35.64 -6.63 11.74
CA SER A 279 35.71 -7.51 12.90
C SER A 279 34.44 -7.47 13.78
N ALA A 280 33.39 -6.76 13.32
CA ALA A 280 32.16 -6.60 14.09
C ALA A 280 31.45 -7.93 14.30
N THR A 281 30.91 -8.10 15.50
CA THR A 281 30.16 -9.26 15.94
C THR A 281 28.66 -8.97 15.96
N GLN A 282 27.85 -10.00 16.24
CA GLN A 282 26.40 -9.79 16.44
C GLN A 282 26.12 -8.84 17.62
N ALA A 283 26.97 -8.83 18.65
CA ALA A 283 26.82 -7.90 19.78
C ALA A 283 27.01 -6.44 19.35
N ASP A 284 27.96 -6.17 18.44
CA ASP A 284 28.16 -4.81 17.90
C ASP A 284 26.97 -4.38 17.02
N LEU A 285 26.45 -5.27 16.20
CA LEU A 285 25.24 -5.03 15.41
C LEU A 285 24.03 -4.77 16.32
N ASN A 286 23.83 -5.59 17.36
CA ASN A 286 22.76 -5.39 18.33
C ASN A 286 22.84 -4.01 18.98
N LYS A 287 24.04 -3.59 19.40
CA LYS A 287 24.25 -2.27 20.01
C LYS A 287 23.91 -1.12 19.08
N SER A 288 24.27 -1.22 17.80
CA SER A 288 23.91 -0.21 16.79
C SER A 288 22.39 -0.13 16.60
N ILE A 289 21.72 -1.30 16.50
CA ILE A 289 20.25 -1.36 16.37
C ILE A 289 19.57 -0.79 17.62
N GLU A 290 20.04 -1.13 18.83
CA GLU A 290 19.51 -0.60 20.10
C GLU A 290 19.62 0.93 20.14
N GLY A 291 20.79 1.49 19.79
CA GLY A 291 21.02 2.93 19.76
C GLY A 291 20.07 3.65 18.78
N PHE A 292 19.85 3.06 17.60
CA PHE A 292 18.88 3.60 16.65
C PHE A 292 17.45 3.61 17.21
N PHE A 293 17.02 2.51 17.83
CA PHE A 293 15.65 2.39 18.33
C PHE A 293 15.37 3.22 19.58
N GLU A 294 16.36 3.75 20.29
CA GLU A 294 16.16 4.73 21.35
C GLU A 294 15.56 6.05 20.78
N ASP A 295 16.09 6.55 19.67
CA ASP A 295 15.57 7.75 19.01
C ASP A 295 14.27 7.48 18.25
N TYR A 296 14.25 6.38 17.47
CA TYR A 296 13.06 5.95 16.75
C TYR A 296 11.86 5.76 17.69
N GLY A 297 12.07 5.08 18.81
CA GLY A 297 11.03 4.82 19.82
C GLY A 297 10.44 6.12 20.39
N ARG A 298 11.29 7.13 20.69
CA ARG A 298 10.81 8.45 21.14
C ARG A 298 9.95 9.15 20.09
N ARG A 299 10.37 9.15 18.82
CA ARG A 299 9.59 9.73 17.70
C ARG A 299 8.26 9.02 17.53
N LEU A 300 8.27 7.69 17.58
CA LEU A 300 7.08 6.86 17.47
C LEU A 300 6.10 7.11 18.62
N SER A 301 6.57 7.13 19.88
CA SER A 301 5.75 7.41 21.04
C SER A 301 5.08 8.79 20.93
N ASN A 302 5.84 9.82 20.59
CA ASN A 302 5.31 11.17 20.39
C ASN A 302 4.26 11.22 19.26
N ALA A 303 4.51 10.51 18.15
CA ALA A 303 3.56 10.44 17.03
C ALA A 303 2.26 9.75 17.45
N VAL A 304 2.35 8.62 18.15
CA VAL A 304 1.17 7.89 18.67
C VAL A 304 0.41 8.74 19.70
N GLU A 305 1.08 9.37 20.64
CA GLU A 305 0.46 10.24 21.64
C GLU A 305 -0.27 11.42 20.98
N THR A 306 0.38 12.07 20.02
CA THR A 306 -0.22 13.17 19.25
C THR A 306 -1.43 12.71 18.46
N LEU A 307 -1.31 11.58 17.76
CA LEU A 307 -2.39 10.99 16.96
C LEU A 307 -3.60 10.67 17.84
N MET A 308 -3.35 10.10 19.03
CA MET A 308 -4.39 9.62 19.94
C MET A 308 -4.91 10.69 20.88
N SER A 309 -4.32 11.88 20.91
CA SER A 309 -4.71 12.97 21.83
C SER A 309 -6.17 13.41 21.72
N ALA A 310 -6.77 13.26 20.53
CA ALA A 310 -8.17 13.57 20.27
C ALA A 310 -9.16 12.48 20.75
N TYR A 311 -8.65 11.29 21.08
CA TYR A 311 -9.46 10.11 21.44
C TYR A 311 -9.32 9.81 22.92
N ARG A 312 -10.45 9.79 23.63
CA ARG A 312 -10.49 9.58 25.08
C ARG A 312 -11.23 8.27 25.39
N GLY A 313 -10.69 7.52 26.35
CA GLY A 313 -11.24 6.25 26.80
C GLY A 313 -10.14 5.21 27.01
N ALA A 314 -10.35 4.29 27.94
CA ALA A 314 -9.38 3.25 28.25
C ALA A 314 -9.13 2.31 27.07
N GLU A 315 -10.15 2.12 26.22
CA GLU A 315 -10.09 1.30 25.00
C GLU A 315 -9.07 1.81 23.99
N PHE A 316 -8.87 3.14 23.92
CA PHE A 316 -7.88 3.72 23.00
C PHE A 316 -6.43 3.62 23.53
N ALA A 317 -6.26 3.49 24.85
CA ALA A 317 -4.95 3.40 25.48
C ALA A 317 -4.24 2.06 25.14
N SER A 318 -5.00 0.99 24.91
CA SER A 318 -4.50 -0.38 24.68
C SER A 318 -4.67 -0.87 23.24
N LEU A 319 -5.04 -0.01 22.29
CA LEU A 319 -5.17 -0.41 20.88
C LEU A 319 -3.89 -1.08 20.38
N PRO A 320 -4.00 -2.20 19.67
CA PRO A 320 -2.84 -2.87 19.09
C PRO A 320 -2.21 -2.02 18.00
N VAL A 321 -0.92 -2.22 17.79
CA VAL A 321 -0.13 -1.58 16.72
C VAL A 321 0.16 -2.62 15.65
N VAL A 322 -0.50 -2.48 14.52
CA VAL A 322 -0.35 -3.36 13.36
C VAL A 322 0.75 -2.80 12.47
N CYS A 323 1.80 -3.59 12.23
CA CYS A 323 3.00 -3.13 11.53
C CYS A 323 3.05 -3.68 10.10
N ILE A 324 3.25 -2.79 9.12
CA ILE A 324 3.46 -3.09 7.70
C ILE A 324 4.69 -2.34 7.17
N GLY A 325 4.94 -2.44 5.87
CA GLY A 325 6.10 -1.83 5.22
C GLY A 325 7.37 -2.68 5.33
N GLY A 326 8.38 -2.36 4.54
CA GLY A 326 9.62 -3.14 4.47
C GLY A 326 10.38 -3.21 5.79
N GLY A 327 10.33 -2.15 6.59
CA GLY A 327 10.99 -2.08 7.91
C GLY A 327 10.34 -3.00 8.95
N SER A 328 9.08 -3.40 8.78
CA SER A 328 8.40 -4.30 9.72
C SER A 328 8.98 -5.72 9.75
N LYS A 329 9.84 -6.08 8.79
CA LYS A 329 10.54 -7.37 8.73
C LYS A 329 11.76 -7.47 9.64
N LEU A 330 12.19 -6.38 10.24
CA LEU A 330 13.38 -6.41 11.09
C LEU A 330 13.19 -7.42 12.22
N ARG A 331 14.11 -8.37 12.31
CA ARG A 331 14.14 -9.31 13.43
C ARG A 331 14.37 -8.55 14.74
N GLY A 332 13.53 -8.82 15.74
CA GLY A 332 13.56 -8.12 17.04
C GLY A 332 12.77 -6.81 17.07
N LEU A 333 12.13 -6.39 15.95
CA LEU A 333 11.36 -5.14 15.92
C LEU A 333 10.30 -5.07 17.01
N ALA A 334 9.53 -6.15 17.20
CA ALA A 334 8.44 -6.17 18.18
C ALA A 334 8.91 -5.85 19.61
N GLU A 335 10.11 -6.30 19.98
CA GLU A 335 10.71 -6.03 21.29
C GLU A 335 11.00 -4.53 21.51
N PHE A 336 11.51 -3.86 20.47
CA PHE A 336 11.77 -2.41 20.51
C PHE A 336 10.46 -1.60 20.54
N LEU A 337 9.50 -1.97 19.71
CA LEU A 337 8.21 -1.29 19.68
C LEU A 337 7.42 -1.49 20.98
N GLN A 338 7.54 -2.66 21.62
CA GLN A 338 6.92 -2.93 22.91
C GLN A 338 7.54 -2.05 24.03
N LYS A 339 8.85 -1.77 23.98
CA LYS A 339 9.50 -0.82 24.89
C LYS A 339 9.04 0.62 24.67
N ALA A 340 8.89 1.02 23.40
CA ALA A 340 8.45 2.37 23.04
C ALA A 340 6.97 2.63 23.32
N LEU A 341 6.14 1.59 23.22
CA LEU A 341 4.68 1.65 23.34
C LEU A 341 4.18 0.62 24.37
N PRO A 342 4.51 0.80 25.66
CA PRO A 342 4.14 -0.15 26.69
C PRO A 342 2.62 -0.31 26.80
N GLY A 343 2.17 -1.54 27.03
CA GLY A 343 0.75 -1.87 27.17
C GLY A 343 -0.01 -2.02 25.84
N ARG A 344 0.65 -1.87 24.67
CA ARG A 344 0.06 -2.11 23.36
C ARG A 344 0.61 -3.41 22.76
N GLU A 345 -0.25 -4.22 22.20
CA GLU A 345 0.15 -5.40 21.43
C GLU A 345 0.79 -4.96 20.10
N ILE A 346 1.93 -5.55 19.74
CA ILE A 346 2.62 -5.29 18.47
C ILE A 346 2.37 -6.46 17.53
N VAL A 347 1.75 -6.20 16.39
CA VAL A 347 1.30 -7.21 15.42
C VAL A 347 1.96 -6.98 14.06
N PRO A 348 3.14 -7.55 13.79
CA PRO A 348 3.74 -7.52 12.47
C PRO A 348 2.93 -8.35 11.47
N ILE A 349 2.65 -7.79 10.30
CA ILE A 349 1.86 -8.45 9.25
C ILE A 349 2.76 -9.02 8.16
N ILE A 350 2.51 -10.28 7.84
CA ILE A 350 3.05 -10.93 6.64
C ILE A 350 1.86 -11.22 5.70
N PRO A 351 1.80 -10.57 4.53
CA PRO A 351 0.72 -10.83 3.58
C PRO A 351 0.65 -12.30 3.16
N LYS A 352 -0.57 -12.83 3.06
CA LYS A 352 -0.83 -14.25 2.73
C LYS A 352 -0.76 -14.53 1.21
N SER A 353 -0.77 -13.48 0.37
CA SER A 353 -0.82 -13.61 -1.09
C SER A 353 0.49 -14.12 -1.67
N ILE A 354 0.43 -15.25 -2.39
CA ILE A 354 1.59 -15.82 -3.09
C ILE A 354 2.07 -14.81 -4.14
N GLY A 355 3.39 -14.58 -4.21
CA GLY A 355 4.02 -13.60 -5.11
C GLY A 355 4.14 -12.18 -4.52
N ALA A 356 3.48 -11.88 -3.39
CA ALA A 356 3.57 -10.58 -2.70
C ALA A 356 3.50 -10.74 -1.17
N ARG A 357 4.24 -11.71 -0.61
CA ARG A 357 4.27 -11.97 0.85
C ARG A 357 5.13 -10.97 1.64
N ASP A 358 5.89 -10.12 0.96
CA ASP A 358 6.67 -9.10 1.65
C ASP A 358 5.72 -8.01 2.20
N PRO A 359 5.83 -7.60 3.47
CA PRO A 359 5.01 -6.55 4.06
C PRO A 359 4.99 -5.22 3.31
N LYS A 360 6.01 -4.94 2.51
CA LYS A 360 6.05 -3.77 1.61
C LYS A 360 4.95 -3.76 0.55
N TYR A 361 4.33 -4.91 0.26
CA TYR A 361 3.21 -5.02 -0.68
C TYR A 361 1.83 -4.91 -0.02
N ALA A 362 1.74 -4.79 1.30
CA ALA A 362 0.47 -4.79 2.01
C ALA A 362 -0.52 -3.74 1.47
N SER A 363 -0.07 -2.51 1.30
CA SER A 363 -0.89 -1.42 0.78
C SER A 363 -1.26 -1.64 -0.70
N LEU A 364 -0.37 -2.20 -1.54
CA LEU A 364 -0.69 -2.52 -2.93
C LEU A 364 -1.71 -3.65 -3.07
N LEU A 365 -1.63 -4.68 -2.22
CA LEU A 365 -2.65 -5.73 -2.15
C LEU A 365 -4.01 -5.17 -1.75
N GLY A 366 -4.03 -4.26 -0.80
CA GLY A 366 -5.24 -3.54 -0.40
C GLY A 366 -5.77 -2.63 -1.50
N LEU A 367 -4.91 -1.95 -2.25
CA LEU A 367 -5.30 -1.16 -3.42
C LEU A 367 -5.94 -2.04 -4.51
N LEU A 368 -5.45 -3.26 -4.71
CA LEU A 368 -6.06 -4.24 -5.60
C LEU A 368 -7.50 -4.55 -5.20
N LEU A 369 -7.74 -4.82 -3.91
CA LEU A 369 -9.08 -5.08 -3.38
C LEU A 369 -9.99 -3.85 -3.51
N PHE A 370 -9.48 -2.66 -3.23
CA PHE A 370 -10.20 -1.41 -3.39
C PHE A 370 -10.62 -1.19 -4.85
N ALA A 371 -9.67 -1.29 -5.78
CA ALA A 371 -9.92 -1.09 -7.20
C ALA A 371 -10.91 -2.13 -7.76
N SER A 372 -10.84 -3.36 -7.29
CA SER A 372 -11.75 -4.45 -7.66
C SER A 372 -13.20 -4.14 -7.30
N LYS A 373 -13.45 -3.65 -6.08
CA LYS A 373 -14.79 -3.31 -5.60
C LYS A 373 -15.44 -2.21 -6.46
N TYR A 374 -14.65 -1.22 -6.88
CA TYR A 374 -15.17 -0.05 -7.60
C TYR A 374 -15.13 -0.21 -9.14
N ASN A 375 -14.42 -1.21 -9.66
CA ASN A 375 -14.44 -1.52 -11.09
C ASN A 375 -15.70 -2.29 -11.54
N GLY A 376 -16.44 -2.87 -10.61
CA GLY A 376 -17.62 -3.71 -10.90
C GLY A 376 -18.94 -2.95 -11.17
N SER A 377 -18.99 -1.63 -10.97
CA SER A 377 -20.27 -0.92 -10.87
C SER A 377 -20.64 -0.02 -12.06
N LEU A 378 -19.74 0.27 -13.02
CA LEU A 378 -20.03 1.16 -14.14
C LEU A 378 -19.47 0.58 -15.44
N GLU A 379 -20.10 0.90 -16.57
CA GLU A 379 -19.73 0.48 -17.94
C GLU A 379 -18.30 0.86 -18.37
N ASP A 380 -17.56 1.57 -17.55
CA ASP A 380 -16.17 1.99 -17.76
C ASP A 380 -15.14 0.92 -17.35
N ASN A 381 -15.58 -0.30 -17.09
CA ASN A 381 -14.75 -1.46 -16.68
C ASN A 381 -13.59 -1.81 -17.64
N ARG A 382 -13.58 -1.24 -18.86
CA ARG A 382 -12.51 -1.48 -19.82
C ARG A 382 -11.26 -0.65 -19.60
N ARG A 383 -11.32 0.42 -18.82
CA ARG A 383 -10.21 1.37 -18.67
C ARG A 383 -9.12 0.93 -17.69
N GLY A 384 -9.41 0.01 -16.79
CA GLY A 384 -8.44 -0.51 -15.81
C GLY A 384 -7.99 -1.96 -16.04
N VAL A 385 -8.47 -2.58 -17.13
CA VAL A 385 -8.14 -3.97 -17.46
C VAL A 385 -6.79 -4.06 -18.13
N VAL A 386 -5.94 -4.90 -17.59
CA VAL A 386 -4.63 -5.22 -18.17
C VAL A 386 -4.84 -6.37 -19.16
N PRO A 387 -4.59 -6.19 -20.47
CA PRO A 387 -4.66 -7.28 -21.41
C PRO A 387 -3.50 -8.27 -21.12
N LEU A 388 -3.88 -9.49 -20.79
CA LEU A 388 -2.93 -10.60 -20.61
C LEU A 388 -2.90 -11.40 -21.90
N SER A 389 -1.76 -11.43 -22.60
CA SER A 389 -1.53 -12.33 -23.74
C SER A 389 -0.49 -13.37 -23.37
N ARG A 390 -0.78 -14.65 -23.67
CA ARG A 390 0.22 -15.71 -23.59
C ARG A 390 1.10 -15.65 -24.83
N THR A 391 2.40 -15.57 -24.67
CA THR A 391 3.32 -15.74 -25.79
C THR A 391 3.21 -17.19 -26.27
N ALA A 392 2.91 -17.39 -27.55
CA ALA A 392 2.96 -18.73 -28.14
C ALA A 392 4.39 -19.25 -28.01
N GLY A 393 4.58 -20.35 -27.29
CA GLY A 393 5.87 -21.01 -27.20
C GLY A 393 6.40 -21.27 -28.60
N LYS A 394 7.65 -20.90 -28.88
CA LYS A 394 8.33 -21.29 -30.09
C LYS A 394 8.32 -22.83 -30.13
N LYS A 395 7.52 -23.42 -31.04
CA LYS A 395 7.67 -24.81 -31.37
C LYS A 395 9.07 -25.00 -31.96
N GLU A 396 9.98 -25.56 -31.20
CA GLU A 396 11.22 -26.10 -31.78
C GLU A 396 10.83 -27.08 -32.91
N LYS A 397 11.13 -26.69 -34.15
CA LYS A 397 11.12 -27.64 -35.26
C LYS A 397 12.21 -28.66 -34.97
N LYS A 398 11.81 -29.85 -34.50
CA LYS A 398 12.67 -31.03 -34.57
C LYS A 398 13.04 -31.20 -36.04
N ARG A 399 14.29 -30.93 -36.38
CA ARG A 399 14.88 -31.38 -37.66
C ARG A 399 14.87 -32.90 -37.61
N HIS A 400 14.02 -33.52 -38.43
CA HIS A 400 14.21 -34.92 -38.85
C HIS A 400 15.51 -34.96 -39.65
N ILE A 401 16.52 -35.56 -39.08
CA ILE A 401 17.67 -36.09 -39.83
C ILE A 401 17.13 -37.37 -40.47
N GLY A 402 16.88 -37.31 -41.76
CA GLY A 402 16.62 -38.50 -42.56
C GLY A 402 17.88 -39.36 -42.58
N ALA A 403 17.74 -40.60 -42.18
CA ALA A 403 18.69 -41.62 -42.47
C ALA A 403 18.50 -41.99 -43.92
N ASP A 404 19.50 -41.69 -44.77
CA ASP A 404 19.65 -42.32 -46.06
C ASP A 404 20.14 -43.77 -45.84
N GLU A 405 19.25 -44.73 -45.98
CA GLU A 405 19.58 -46.07 -46.40
C GLU A 405 19.61 -46.03 -47.95
N ASP A 406 20.81 -46.18 -48.48
CA ASP A 406 21.04 -46.93 -49.70
C ASP A 406 22.53 -46.89 -50.08
N ALA A 407 23.23 -48.03 -49.97
CA ALA A 407 24.07 -48.55 -51.01
C ALA A 407 25.03 -49.65 -50.51
N LEU A 408 24.70 -50.89 -50.93
CA LEU A 408 25.62 -52.04 -51.19
C LEU A 408 26.35 -52.67 -50.01
#